data_3bc528f0fc8cab8099e9623ae672e489
#
_entry.id   3bc528f0fc8cab8099e9623ae672e489
#
_cell.length_a   1.000
_cell.length_b   1.000
_cell.length_c   1.000
_cell.angle_alpha   90.00
_cell.angle_beta   90.00
_cell.angle_gamma   90.00
#
_symmetry.space_group_name_H-M   'P 1'
#
loop_
_entity.id
_entity.type
_entity.pdbx_description
1 polymer ?
#
loop_
_entity_poly.entity_id
_entity_poly.type
_entity_poly.pdbx_seq_one_letter_code
_entity_poly.pdbx_strand_id
1 'polypeptide(L)'
;MKLLVGTLYSGENELEECLKSIHAQRYTNYDHILIENLPELEAHYQLYKTFLDHTQEYELLVKVDADTVLISEHLFDRIIDRFSSEPSLEVLSIGLHDFYTDTIINGLQISRNTVRWDFSKNSIFTDIPILDPKSYVFDTAVLSPAGEHSPNPSIPQAFHYGVHR
;
A
#
# COMPACT_ATOMS: atom_id res chain seq x y z
N MET A 1 -10.55 12.64 7.50
CA MET A 1 -10.29 12.19 6.10
C MET A 1 -10.89 10.81 5.92
N LYS A 2 -11.42 10.46 4.74
CA LYS A 2 -11.86 9.10 4.45
C LYS A 2 -10.80 8.38 3.61
N LEU A 3 -10.47 7.13 3.97
CA LEU A 3 -9.47 6.33 3.25
C LEU A 3 -10.18 5.36 2.29
N LEU A 4 -9.56 5.12 1.14
CA LEU A 4 -9.73 3.89 0.39
C LEU A 4 -8.51 3.00 0.69
N VAL A 5 -8.74 1.84 1.27
CA VAL A 5 -7.69 0.82 1.47
C VAL A 5 -7.83 -0.21 0.36
N GLY A 6 -6.79 -0.41 -0.43
CA GLY A 6 -6.81 -1.36 -1.53
C GLY A 6 -5.78 -2.47 -1.33
N THR A 7 -6.25 -3.72 -1.34
CA THR A 7 -5.38 -4.90 -1.28
C THR A 7 -5.39 -5.61 -2.62
N LEU A 8 -4.19 -5.88 -3.15
CA LEU A 8 -3.98 -6.66 -4.36
C LEU A 8 -3.55 -8.08 -3.95
N TYR A 9 -4.24 -9.09 -4.49
CA TYR A 9 -4.00 -10.49 -4.16
C TYR A 9 -3.78 -11.33 -5.43
N SER A 10 -2.67 -12.07 -5.47
CA SER A 10 -2.30 -12.96 -6.58
C SER A 10 -1.94 -14.40 -6.13
N GLY A 11 -2.21 -14.75 -4.86
CA GLY A 11 -1.94 -16.06 -4.30
C GLY A 11 -0.97 -16.05 -3.12
N GLU A 12 -0.77 -14.92 -2.47
CA GLU A 12 0.10 -14.74 -1.30
C GLU A 12 -0.44 -15.52 -0.10
N ASN A 13 0.46 -16.17 0.64
CA ASN A 13 0.10 -16.97 1.83
C ASN A 13 -0.47 -16.11 2.95
N GLU A 14 -0.05 -14.86 3.03
CA GLU A 14 -0.32 -13.94 4.12
C GLU A 14 -1.67 -13.23 4.03
N LEU A 15 -2.48 -13.50 3.00
CA LEU A 15 -3.75 -12.78 2.77
C LEU A 15 -4.64 -12.71 4.02
N GLU A 16 -4.79 -13.83 4.75
CA GLU A 16 -5.66 -13.86 5.92
C GLU A 16 -5.13 -12.96 7.05
N GLU A 17 -3.83 -13.00 7.30
CA GLU A 17 -3.15 -12.15 8.28
C GLU A 17 -3.16 -10.68 7.85
N CYS A 18 -2.94 -10.40 6.58
CA CYS A 18 -3.05 -9.07 5.99
C CYS A 18 -4.45 -8.47 6.25
N LEU A 19 -5.51 -9.18 5.86
CA LEU A 19 -6.89 -8.75 6.07
C LEU A 19 -7.22 -8.54 7.55
N LYS A 20 -6.79 -9.45 8.44
CA LYS A 20 -6.96 -9.29 9.89
C LYS A 20 -6.28 -8.03 10.40
N SER A 21 -5.06 -7.74 9.93
CA SER A 21 -4.30 -6.57 10.36
C SER A 21 -4.93 -5.25 9.90
N ILE A 22 -5.54 -5.24 8.72
CA ILE A 22 -6.32 -4.10 8.21
C ILE A 22 -7.60 -3.91 9.04
N HIS A 23 -8.35 -4.99 9.29
CA HIS A 23 -9.61 -4.92 10.05
C HIS A 23 -9.40 -4.65 11.55
N ALA A 24 -8.20 -4.86 12.07
CA ALA A 24 -7.84 -4.53 13.44
C ALA A 24 -7.54 -3.03 13.64
N GLN A 25 -7.49 -2.22 12.59
CA GLN A 25 -7.21 -0.79 12.70
C GLN A 25 -8.31 -0.08 13.49
N ARG A 26 -7.93 0.80 14.42
CA ARG A 26 -8.87 1.58 15.25
C ARG A 26 -9.54 2.70 14.48
N TYR A 27 -8.85 3.29 13.53
CA TYR A 27 -9.45 4.24 12.62
C TYR A 27 -10.47 3.54 11.72
N THR A 28 -11.74 3.94 11.78
CA THR A 28 -12.85 3.22 11.13
C THR A 28 -13.42 3.93 9.91
N ASN A 29 -12.97 5.17 9.62
CA ASN A 29 -13.48 5.93 8.46
C ASN A 29 -12.72 5.55 7.19
N TYR A 30 -12.81 4.28 6.81
CA TYR A 30 -12.26 3.76 5.56
C TYR A 30 -13.19 2.73 4.93
N ASP A 31 -13.08 2.59 3.62
CA ASP A 31 -13.58 1.42 2.90
C ASP A 31 -12.39 0.57 2.45
N HIS A 32 -12.58 -0.74 2.46
CA HIS A 32 -11.57 -1.70 2.02
C HIS A 32 -12.05 -2.44 0.78
N ILE A 33 -11.21 -2.51 -0.25
CA ILE A 33 -11.44 -3.31 -1.45
C ILE A 33 -10.32 -4.32 -1.62
N LEU A 34 -10.70 -5.57 -1.90
CA LEU A 34 -9.79 -6.65 -2.31
C LEU A 34 -9.92 -6.83 -3.81
N ILE A 35 -8.79 -6.75 -4.51
CA ILE A 35 -8.70 -6.99 -5.95
C ILE A 35 -7.93 -8.28 -6.15
N GLU A 36 -8.58 -9.26 -6.77
CA GLU A 36 -8.05 -10.61 -6.95
C GLU A 36 -8.37 -11.15 -8.34
N ASN A 37 -7.68 -12.23 -8.72
CA ASN A 37 -7.92 -12.94 -9.98
C ASN A 37 -7.71 -12.10 -11.25
N LEU A 38 -6.85 -11.08 -11.18
CA LEU A 38 -6.45 -10.26 -12.31
C LEU A 38 -4.94 -10.36 -12.55
N PRO A 39 -4.50 -10.19 -13.81
CA PRO A 39 -3.11 -9.91 -14.08
C PRO A 39 -2.63 -8.68 -13.28
N GLU A 40 -1.40 -8.70 -12.84
CA GLU A 40 -0.83 -7.69 -11.94
C GLU A 40 -1.05 -6.26 -12.42
N LEU A 41 -0.75 -5.98 -13.71
CA LEU A 41 -0.96 -4.65 -14.30
C LEU A 41 -2.44 -4.22 -14.25
N GLU A 42 -3.35 -5.14 -14.52
CA GLU A 42 -4.80 -4.88 -14.50
C GLU A 42 -5.31 -4.64 -13.08
N ALA A 43 -4.78 -5.37 -12.09
CA ALA A 43 -5.11 -5.20 -10.68
C ALA A 43 -4.72 -3.80 -10.19
N HIS A 44 -3.49 -3.37 -10.48
CA HIS A 44 -3.02 -2.01 -10.17
C HIS A 44 -3.85 -0.93 -10.87
N TYR A 45 -4.12 -1.12 -12.17
CA TYR A 45 -4.96 -0.20 -12.93
C TYR A 45 -6.35 -0.07 -12.30
N GLN A 46 -6.98 -1.19 -11.93
CA GLN A 46 -8.30 -1.18 -11.31
C GLN A 46 -8.30 -0.43 -9.98
N LEU A 47 -7.29 -0.65 -9.12
CA LEU A 47 -7.18 0.04 -7.84
C LEU A 47 -7.08 1.55 -8.02
N TYR A 48 -6.12 2.00 -8.82
CA TYR A 48 -5.89 3.43 -9.04
C TYR A 48 -7.07 4.09 -9.72
N LYS A 49 -7.67 3.43 -10.72
CA LYS A 49 -8.87 3.94 -11.39
C LYS A 49 -10.05 4.06 -10.42
N THR A 50 -10.27 3.07 -9.56
CA THR A 50 -11.33 3.13 -8.54
C THR A 50 -11.14 4.34 -7.63
N PHE A 51 -9.92 4.60 -7.18
CA PHE A 51 -9.62 5.77 -6.35
C PHE A 51 -9.85 7.08 -7.10
N LEU A 52 -9.36 7.20 -8.34
CA LEU A 52 -9.50 8.40 -9.16
C LEU A 52 -10.96 8.73 -9.50
N ASP A 53 -11.78 7.72 -9.74
CA ASP A 53 -13.20 7.88 -10.03
C ASP A 53 -14.00 8.36 -8.79
N HIS A 54 -13.44 8.22 -7.56
CA HIS A 54 -14.09 8.53 -6.29
C HIS A 54 -13.33 9.57 -5.43
N THR A 55 -12.59 10.47 -6.07
CA THR A 55 -11.80 11.52 -5.36
C THR A 55 -12.64 12.51 -4.56
N GLN A 56 -13.96 12.57 -4.77
CA GLN A 56 -14.89 13.36 -3.96
C GLN A 56 -15.26 12.65 -2.66
N GLU A 57 -15.07 11.35 -2.58
CA GLU A 57 -15.40 10.51 -1.42
C GLU A 57 -14.16 10.19 -0.59
N TYR A 58 -13.06 9.80 -1.25
CA TYR A 58 -11.81 9.42 -0.59
C TYR A 58 -10.75 10.51 -0.73
N GLU A 59 -10.12 10.85 0.39
CA GLU A 59 -9.04 11.83 0.43
C GLU A 59 -7.66 11.17 0.31
N LEU A 60 -7.53 9.93 0.77
CA LEU A 60 -6.29 9.16 0.71
C LEU A 60 -6.54 7.75 0.18
N LEU A 61 -5.63 7.26 -0.65
CA LEU A 61 -5.47 5.85 -1.00
C LEU A 61 -4.37 5.24 -0.15
N VAL A 62 -4.64 4.12 0.49
CA VAL A 62 -3.64 3.27 1.17
C VAL A 62 -3.55 1.95 0.40
N LYS A 63 -2.41 1.71 -0.28
CA LYS A 63 -2.16 0.44 -0.96
C LYS A 63 -1.46 -0.51 0.02
N VAL A 64 -2.07 -1.66 0.26
CA VAL A 64 -1.54 -2.73 1.12
C VAL A 64 -1.50 -4.00 0.29
N ASP A 65 -0.31 -4.47 -0.07
CA ASP A 65 -0.16 -5.73 -0.81
C ASP A 65 -0.51 -6.93 0.09
N ALA A 66 -1.05 -7.99 -0.49
CA ALA A 66 -1.60 -9.13 0.28
C ALA A 66 -0.56 -9.90 1.10
N ASP A 67 0.73 -9.70 0.82
CA ASP A 67 1.86 -10.22 1.60
C ASP A 67 2.35 -9.27 2.71
N THR A 68 1.61 -8.20 2.96
CA THR A 68 1.95 -7.21 4.00
C THR A 68 1.05 -7.39 5.23
N VAL A 69 1.66 -7.59 6.40
CA VAL A 69 0.95 -7.68 7.68
C VAL A 69 1.26 -6.46 8.53
N LEU A 70 0.27 -5.59 8.76
CA LEU A 70 0.43 -4.37 9.56
C LEU A 70 0.65 -4.72 11.03
N ILE A 71 1.61 -4.06 11.69
CA ILE A 71 2.00 -4.40 13.08
C ILE A 71 1.33 -3.56 14.16
N SER A 72 0.65 -2.47 13.79
CA SER A 72 0.02 -1.57 14.77
C SER A 72 -1.45 -1.31 14.42
N GLU A 73 -2.34 -1.48 15.38
CA GLU A 73 -3.76 -1.12 15.25
C GLU A 73 -4.02 0.39 15.15
N HIS A 74 -3.01 1.22 15.42
CA HIS A 74 -3.07 2.68 15.35
C HIS A 74 -2.40 3.27 14.11
N LEU A 75 -2.00 2.43 13.15
CA LEU A 75 -1.25 2.92 11.99
C LEU A 75 -2.07 3.91 11.17
N PHE A 76 -3.36 3.63 10.94
CA PHE A 76 -4.21 4.53 10.16
C PHE A 76 -4.46 5.86 10.89
N ASP A 77 -4.61 5.87 12.22
CA ASP A 77 -4.70 7.12 13.00
C ASP A 77 -3.44 7.97 12.77
N ARG A 78 -2.26 7.36 12.87
CA ARG A 78 -0.96 8.04 12.68
C ARG A 78 -0.77 8.56 11.26
N ILE A 79 -1.24 7.82 10.25
CA ILE A 79 -1.26 8.28 8.85
C ILE A 79 -2.14 9.53 8.72
N ILE A 80 -3.36 9.50 9.28
CA ILE A 80 -4.28 10.64 9.27
C ILE A 80 -3.67 11.86 9.96
N ASP A 81 -3.05 11.67 11.12
CA ASP A 81 -2.37 12.74 11.86
C ASP A 81 -1.23 13.35 11.03
N ARG A 82 -0.45 12.50 10.35
CA ARG A 82 0.63 12.96 9.47
C ARG A 82 0.12 13.81 8.32
N PHE A 83 -0.89 13.35 7.59
CA PHE A 83 -1.47 14.12 6.48
C PHE A 83 -2.25 15.36 6.94
N SER A 84 -2.79 15.35 8.15
CA SER A 84 -3.47 16.52 8.73
C SER A 84 -2.48 17.60 9.17
N SER A 85 -1.34 17.20 9.73
CA SER A 85 -0.29 18.13 10.17
C SER A 85 0.51 18.73 9.02
N GLU A 86 0.52 18.07 7.86
CA GLU A 86 1.24 18.52 6.66
C GLU A 86 0.32 18.51 5.43
N PRO A 87 -0.52 19.54 5.26
CA PRO A 87 -1.49 19.60 4.16
C PRO A 87 -0.87 19.59 2.76
N SER A 88 0.40 19.96 2.64
CA SER A 88 1.17 19.90 1.37
C SER A 88 1.70 18.51 1.03
N LEU A 89 1.68 17.57 1.98
CA LEU A 89 2.12 16.19 1.74
C LEU A 89 1.15 15.48 0.79
N GLU A 90 1.65 14.99 -0.33
CA GLU A 90 0.85 14.31 -1.34
C GLU A 90 1.09 12.80 -1.36
N VAL A 91 2.33 12.37 -1.16
CA VAL A 91 2.69 10.95 -1.11
C VAL A 91 3.55 10.66 0.11
N LEU A 92 3.14 9.69 0.89
CA LEU A 92 3.88 9.11 2.00
C LEU A 92 4.15 7.65 1.70
N SER A 93 5.40 7.25 1.72
CA SER A 93 5.78 5.85 1.71
C SER A 93 6.38 5.48 3.06
N ILE A 94 5.90 4.42 3.67
CA ILE A 94 6.36 3.96 4.98
C ILE A 94 7.12 2.65 4.80
N GLY A 95 8.26 2.53 5.47
CA GLY A 95 9.08 1.33 5.41
C GLY A 95 8.37 0.11 5.99
N LEU A 96 8.57 -1.04 5.36
CA LEU A 96 8.21 -2.36 5.86
C LEU A 96 9.47 -3.14 6.24
N HIS A 97 9.40 -3.98 7.25
CA HIS A 97 10.46 -4.95 7.54
C HIS A 97 10.32 -6.15 6.60
N ASP A 98 11.33 -6.40 5.80
CA ASP A 98 11.32 -7.42 4.75
C ASP A 98 11.90 -8.74 5.25
N PHE A 99 11.12 -9.81 5.16
CA PHE A 99 11.53 -11.17 5.55
C PHE A 99 12.77 -11.66 4.80
N TYR A 100 12.87 -11.39 3.50
CA TYR A 100 13.95 -11.94 2.69
C TYR A 100 15.31 -11.31 2.94
N THR A 101 15.32 -10.04 3.31
CA THR A 101 16.55 -9.26 3.47
C THR A 101 16.86 -8.89 4.90
N ASP A 102 15.90 -9.07 5.81
CA ASP A 102 15.98 -8.63 7.21
C ASP A 102 16.34 -7.13 7.32
N THR A 103 15.76 -6.33 6.41
CA THR A 103 15.98 -4.87 6.34
C THR A 103 14.66 -4.13 6.15
N ILE A 104 14.71 -2.81 6.32
CA ILE A 104 13.58 -1.94 5.98
C ILE A 104 13.60 -1.66 4.48
N ILE A 105 12.52 -2.03 3.81
CA ILE A 105 12.29 -1.72 2.40
C ILE A 105 11.21 -0.66 2.25
N ASN A 106 11.15 -0.01 1.08
CA ASN A 106 10.03 0.84 0.70
C ASN A 106 8.81 -0.05 0.41
N GLY A 107 7.70 0.17 1.10
CA GLY A 107 6.58 -0.76 0.99
C GLY A 107 5.21 -0.09 1.04
N LEU A 108 4.74 0.34 2.19
CA LEU A 108 3.38 0.87 2.33
C LEU A 108 3.27 2.27 1.72
N GLN A 109 2.52 2.40 0.63
CA GLN A 109 2.32 3.69 -0.03
C GLN A 109 0.94 4.28 0.26
N ILE A 110 0.94 5.57 0.63
CA ILE A 110 -0.26 6.36 0.83
C ILE A 110 -0.21 7.57 -0.10
N SER A 111 -1.29 7.83 -0.82
CA SER A 111 -1.37 8.92 -1.78
C SER A 111 -2.64 9.75 -1.57
N ARG A 112 -2.49 11.07 -1.65
CA ARG A 112 -3.60 12.01 -1.61
C ARG A 112 -4.34 12.04 -2.95
N ASN A 113 -5.63 12.34 -2.94
CA ASN A 113 -6.47 12.46 -4.14
C ASN A 113 -6.09 13.63 -5.07
N THR A 114 -5.15 14.48 -4.67
CA THR A 114 -4.60 15.57 -5.50
C THR A 114 -3.43 15.14 -6.39
N VAL A 115 -2.87 13.95 -6.15
CA VAL A 115 -1.74 13.41 -6.93
C VAL A 115 -2.19 13.13 -8.37
N ARG A 116 -1.36 13.50 -9.32
CA ARG A 116 -1.53 13.10 -10.71
C ARG A 116 -0.93 11.72 -10.93
N TRP A 117 -1.73 10.90 -11.59
CA TRP A 117 -1.38 9.51 -11.87
C TRP A 117 -1.25 9.29 -13.36
N ASP A 118 -0.24 8.54 -13.76
CA ASP A 118 -0.21 7.86 -15.05
C ASP A 118 0.01 6.36 -14.82
N PHE A 119 -0.52 5.54 -15.72
CA PHE A 119 -0.44 4.09 -15.56
C PHE A 119 0.86 3.56 -16.16
N SER A 120 1.54 2.70 -15.41
CA SER A 120 2.72 2.00 -15.91
C SER A 120 2.35 1.15 -17.13
N LYS A 121 3.20 1.21 -18.15
CA LYS A 121 3.16 0.29 -19.30
C LYS A 121 4.22 -0.81 -19.18
N ASN A 122 4.95 -0.79 -18.06
CA ASN A 122 6.00 -1.78 -17.80
C ASN A 122 5.37 -3.03 -17.19
N SER A 123 5.54 -4.17 -17.86
CA SER A 123 4.98 -5.45 -17.41
C SER A 123 5.84 -6.16 -16.35
N ILE A 124 7.01 -5.62 -16.01
CA ILE A 124 7.91 -6.20 -14.99
C ILE A 124 7.81 -5.43 -13.67
N PHE A 125 7.63 -4.11 -13.73
CA PHE A 125 7.52 -3.23 -12.56
C PHE A 125 6.16 -2.50 -12.61
N THR A 126 5.09 -3.27 -12.48
CA THR A 126 3.72 -2.79 -12.58
C THR A 126 3.27 -2.06 -11.33
N ASP A 127 3.87 -2.36 -10.21
CA ASP A 127 3.63 -1.82 -8.87
C ASP A 127 4.12 -0.37 -8.68
N ILE A 128 4.91 0.14 -9.63
CA ILE A 128 5.40 1.52 -9.59
C ILE A 128 4.47 2.40 -10.43
N PRO A 129 3.47 3.06 -9.83
CA PRO A 129 2.66 4.03 -10.55
C PRO A 129 3.53 5.21 -10.95
N ILE A 130 3.27 5.77 -12.12
CA ILE A 130 3.89 7.03 -12.51
C ILE A 130 3.15 8.14 -11.77
N LEU A 131 3.78 8.67 -10.74
CA LEU A 131 3.28 9.77 -9.95
C LEU A 131 4.01 11.05 -10.30
N ASP A 132 3.28 12.16 -10.28
CA ASP A 132 3.85 13.51 -10.32
C ASP A 132 3.44 14.25 -9.03
N PRO A 133 3.98 13.85 -7.86
CA PRO A 133 3.67 14.47 -6.59
C PRO A 133 4.46 15.76 -6.43
N LYS A 134 3.84 16.78 -5.85
CA LYS A 134 4.53 18.00 -5.41
C LYS A 134 5.34 17.79 -4.14
N SER A 135 4.92 16.83 -3.32
CA SER A 135 5.60 16.45 -2.08
C SER A 135 5.55 14.94 -1.88
N TYR A 136 6.72 14.34 -1.76
CA TYR A 136 6.92 12.92 -1.48
C TYR A 136 7.83 12.76 -0.26
N VAL A 137 7.41 11.93 0.69
CA VAL A 137 8.21 11.57 1.87
C VAL A 137 8.33 10.05 1.97
N PHE A 138 9.55 9.56 2.14
CA PHE A 138 9.82 8.19 2.56
C PHE A 138 10.15 8.18 4.06
N ASP A 139 9.24 7.63 4.86
CA ASP A 139 9.39 7.52 6.31
C ASP A 139 10.05 6.18 6.67
N THR A 140 11.26 6.25 7.17
CA THR A 140 12.04 5.10 7.66
C THR A 140 12.22 5.10 9.17
N ALA A 141 11.63 6.04 9.90
CA ALA A 141 11.93 6.25 11.31
C ALA A 141 10.69 6.45 12.20
N VAL A 142 9.76 7.31 11.81
CA VAL A 142 8.65 7.72 12.70
C VAL A 142 7.49 6.74 12.66
N LEU A 143 7.07 6.34 11.45
CA LEU A 143 5.99 5.38 11.22
C LEU A 143 6.50 3.98 10.86
N SER A 144 7.76 3.87 10.48
CA SER A 144 8.43 2.64 10.06
C SER A 144 8.92 1.82 11.27
N PRO A 145 8.87 0.47 11.19
CA PRO A 145 8.15 -0.28 10.15
C PRO A 145 6.63 -0.20 10.36
N ALA A 146 5.90 -0.05 9.25
CA ALA A 146 4.44 -0.10 9.26
C ALA A 146 3.91 -1.53 9.40
N GLY A 147 4.69 -2.50 8.95
CA GLY A 147 4.34 -3.91 8.92
C GLY A 147 5.51 -4.80 8.52
N GLU A 148 5.23 -6.08 8.46
CA GLU A 148 6.11 -7.12 7.94
C GLU A 148 5.73 -7.39 6.47
N HIS A 149 6.73 -7.45 5.60
CA HIS A 149 6.59 -7.85 4.20
C HIS A 149 6.95 -9.33 4.06
N SER A 150 6.03 -10.11 3.52
CA SER A 150 6.17 -11.55 3.28
C SER A 150 6.66 -12.36 4.50
N PRO A 151 6.05 -12.25 5.68
CA PRO A 151 6.55 -12.93 6.90
C PRO A 151 6.45 -14.46 6.83
N ASN A 152 5.65 -15.02 5.92
CA ASN A 152 5.46 -16.47 5.74
C ASN A 152 5.29 -16.85 4.26
N PRO A 153 6.27 -16.55 3.39
CA PRO A 153 6.08 -16.66 1.95
C PRO A 153 6.01 -18.10 1.48
N SER A 154 5.16 -18.34 0.49
CA SER A 154 5.16 -19.60 -0.27
C SER A 154 6.40 -19.71 -1.17
N ILE A 155 6.71 -20.93 -1.63
CA ILE A 155 7.80 -21.14 -2.60
C ILE A 155 7.59 -20.32 -3.89
N PRO A 156 6.38 -20.25 -4.48
CA PRO A 156 6.12 -19.36 -5.62
C PRO A 156 6.39 -17.88 -5.33
N GLN A 157 5.98 -17.38 -4.15
CA GLN A 157 6.27 -15.99 -3.75
C GLN A 157 7.78 -15.74 -3.66
N ALA A 158 8.53 -16.64 -3.00
CA ALA A 158 9.97 -16.53 -2.88
C ALA A 158 10.68 -16.55 -4.25
N PHE A 159 10.18 -17.37 -5.19
CA PHE A 159 10.70 -17.40 -6.56
C PHE A 159 10.41 -16.08 -7.29
N HIS A 160 9.17 -15.58 -7.21
CA HIS A 160 8.76 -14.31 -7.82
C HIS A 160 9.61 -13.15 -7.31
N TYR A 161 9.78 -13.06 -5.99
CA TYR A 161 10.65 -12.05 -5.37
C TYR A 161 12.09 -12.10 -5.89
N GLY A 162 12.65 -13.30 -6.05
CA GLY A 162 14.01 -13.49 -6.60
C GLY A 162 14.14 -13.05 -8.06
N VAL A 163 13.07 -13.10 -8.86
CA VAL A 163 13.09 -12.65 -10.27
C VAL A 163 13.02 -11.12 -10.36
N HIS A 164 12.38 -10.44 -9.40
CA HIS A 164 12.26 -8.98 -9.37
C HIS A 164 13.49 -8.27 -8.77
N ARG A 165 14.50 -9.01 -8.36
CA ARG A 165 15.78 -8.53 -7.87
C ARG A 165 16.92 -8.74 -8.87
#